data_5685ff123c3591f2a1366d991e22c532
#
_entry.id   5685ff123c3591f2a1366d991e22c532
#
_cell.length_a   1.000
_cell.length_b   1.000
_cell.length_c   1.000
_cell.angle_alpha   90.00
_cell.angle_beta   90.00
_cell.angle_gamma   90.00
#
_symmetry.space_group_name_H-M   'P 1'
#
loop_
_entity.id
_entity.type
_entity.pdbx_description
1 polymer ?
#
loop_
_entity_poly.entity_id
_entity_poly.type
_entity_poly.pdbx_seq_one_letter_code
_entity_poly.pdbx_strand_id
1 'polypeptide(L)'
;MTIDFNKNAEGLVPAIIQDATSKNVLMLGYMNLEAFEKTQNTKKVTFFSRTKNRLWTKGEESGNFLNLVDLKLDCDNDTLLIFVNPSGPTCHTGSDTCWNDSNLASYGFISKLEETISNRIENADASNSYVASLFKKGINKVAQKVGEEAVEVVIESKDTNDD
;
A
#
# COMPACT_ATOMS: atom_id res chain seq x y z
N MET A 1 21.41 -9.23 -10.66
CA MET A 1 21.31 -8.00 -9.85
C MET A 1 22.55 -7.95 -8.97
N THR A 2 23.36 -6.93 -9.05
CA THR A 2 24.64 -6.82 -8.30
C THR A 2 24.49 -5.67 -7.31
N ILE A 3 24.30 -6.01 -6.04
CA ILE A 3 24.15 -5.03 -4.94
C ILE A 3 25.57 -4.68 -4.45
N ASP A 4 25.81 -3.40 -4.22
CA ASP A 4 27.08 -2.91 -3.68
C ASP A 4 27.01 -2.78 -2.14
N PHE A 5 27.23 -3.88 -1.44
CA PHE A 5 27.31 -3.90 0.01
C PHE A 5 28.55 -3.17 0.57
N ASN A 6 29.53 -2.83 -0.27
CA ASN A 6 30.77 -2.21 0.19
C ASN A 6 30.68 -0.68 0.28
N LYS A 7 29.65 -0.07 -0.28
CA LYS A 7 29.46 1.40 -0.13
C LYS A 7 29.27 1.83 1.32
N ASN A 8 28.70 0.96 2.16
CA ASN A 8 28.57 1.20 3.59
C ASN A 8 29.64 0.38 4.33
N ALA A 9 30.38 1.04 5.25
CA ALA A 9 31.42 0.40 6.04
C ALA A 9 30.95 -0.81 6.87
N GLU A 10 29.65 -0.87 7.20
CA GLU A 10 29.02 -1.99 7.90
C GLU A 10 28.61 -3.15 6.98
N GLY A 11 28.79 -3.01 5.66
CA GLY A 11 28.34 -4.02 4.69
C GLY A 11 26.81 -4.19 4.64
N LEU A 12 26.08 -3.15 4.99
CA LEU A 12 24.62 -3.15 5.07
C LEU A 12 24.00 -2.22 4.03
N VAL A 13 22.94 -2.67 3.38
CA VAL A 13 22.11 -1.82 2.52
C VAL A 13 20.73 -1.63 3.13
N PRO A 14 20.13 -0.44 3.03
CA PRO A 14 18.75 -0.22 3.41
C PRO A 14 17.82 -1.01 2.48
N ALA A 15 16.75 -1.56 3.06
CA ALA A 15 15.69 -2.27 2.37
C ALA A 15 14.34 -1.63 2.72
N ILE A 16 13.77 -0.93 1.78
CA ILE A 16 12.43 -0.32 1.88
C ILE A 16 11.42 -1.40 1.53
N ILE A 17 10.49 -1.67 2.44
CA ILE A 17 9.45 -2.67 2.25
C ILE A 17 8.15 -2.00 1.86
N GLN A 18 7.62 -2.37 0.72
CA GLN A 18 6.38 -1.85 0.16
C GLN A 18 5.38 -2.99 -0.08
N ASP A 19 4.14 -2.78 0.30
CA ASP A 19 3.07 -3.70 -0.07
C ASP A 19 2.87 -3.74 -1.59
N ALA A 20 2.82 -4.94 -2.17
CA ALA A 20 2.72 -5.11 -3.61
C ALA A 20 1.35 -4.64 -4.17
N THR A 21 0.31 -4.63 -3.34
CA THR A 21 -1.06 -4.26 -3.71
C THR A 21 -1.36 -2.80 -3.38
N SER A 22 -1.28 -2.42 -2.11
CA SER A 22 -1.62 -1.06 -1.65
C SER A 22 -0.62 0.00 -2.07
N LYS A 23 0.62 -0.40 -2.34
CA LYS A 23 1.79 0.46 -2.58
C LYS A 23 2.22 1.28 -1.36
N ASN A 24 1.67 1.00 -0.18
CA ASN A 24 2.10 1.63 1.05
C ASN A 24 3.49 1.12 1.47
N VAL A 25 4.32 2.02 1.98
CA VAL A 25 5.59 1.63 2.61
C VAL A 25 5.28 1.09 4.00
N LEU A 26 5.68 -0.16 4.27
CA LEU A 26 5.36 -0.86 5.51
C LEU A 26 6.41 -0.68 6.59
N MET A 27 7.67 -0.73 6.22
CA MET A 27 8.83 -0.56 7.11
C MET A 27 10.12 -0.33 6.32
N LEU A 28 11.19 0.01 7.05
CA LEU A 28 12.55 -0.03 6.57
C LEU A 28 13.35 -0.98 7.46
N GLY A 29 14.20 -1.80 6.85
CA GLY A 29 15.19 -2.62 7.53
C GLY A 29 16.55 -2.55 6.84
N TYR A 30 17.51 -3.34 7.31
CA TYR A 30 18.84 -3.43 6.72
C TYR A 30 19.15 -4.87 6.36
N MET A 31 19.87 -5.07 5.25
CA MET A 31 20.30 -6.37 4.77
C MET A 31 21.81 -6.37 4.53
N ASN A 32 22.46 -7.45 4.94
CA ASN A 32 23.74 -7.87 4.39
C ASN A 32 23.51 -8.89 3.27
N LEU A 33 24.57 -9.35 2.64
CA LEU A 33 24.49 -10.35 1.56
C LEU A 33 23.73 -11.61 2.00
N GLU A 34 24.02 -12.15 3.19
CA GLU A 34 23.39 -13.36 3.72
C GLU A 34 21.87 -13.18 3.93
N ALA A 35 21.43 -12.02 4.44
CA ALA A 35 20.02 -11.68 4.61
C ALA A 35 19.29 -11.61 3.26
N PHE A 36 19.94 -11.02 2.27
CA PHE A 36 19.43 -10.93 0.90
C PHE A 36 19.27 -12.31 0.26
N GLU A 37 20.31 -13.15 0.30
CA GLU A 37 20.27 -14.51 -0.24
C GLU A 37 19.19 -15.35 0.45
N LYS A 38 19.09 -15.26 1.78
CA LYS A 38 18.05 -15.96 2.54
C LYS A 38 16.64 -15.49 2.14
N THR A 39 16.45 -14.19 1.93
CA THR A 39 15.17 -13.65 1.44
C THR A 39 14.81 -14.23 0.08
N GLN A 40 15.75 -14.28 -0.85
CA GLN A 40 15.51 -14.85 -2.19
C GLN A 40 15.18 -16.34 -2.15
N ASN A 41 15.87 -17.10 -1.32
CA ASN A 41 15.72 -18.55 -1.21
C ASN A 41 14.42 -18.95 -0.50
N THR A 42 14.08 -18.27 0.60
CA THR A 42 12.90 -18.62 1.42
C THR A 42 11.62 -17.92 1.00
N LYS A 43 11.73 -16.89 0.16
CA LYS A 43 10.64 -15.98 -0.21
C LYS A 43 10.03 -15.24 1.00
N LYS A 44 10.72 -15.21 2.13
CA LYS A 44 10.35 -14.45 3.34
C LYS A 44 11.41 -13.41 3.64
N VAL A 45 11.00 -12.15 3.80
CA VAL A 45 11.95 -11.05 4.02
C VAL A 45 12.72 -11.27 5.31
N THR A 46 14.03 -11.33 5.16
CA THR A 46 15.01 -11.48 6.24
C THR A 46 15.92 -10.26 6.26
N PHE A 47 16.12 -9.69 7.43
CA PHE A 47 17.00 -8.55 7.68
C PHE A 47 18.22 -8.95 8.48
N PHE A 48 19.19 -8.06 8.54
CA PHE A 48 20.27 -8.11 9.51
C PHE A 48 19.95 -7.15 10.67
N SER A 49 19.81 -7.70 11.88
CA SER A 49 19.59 -6.91 13.09
C SER A 49 20.90 -6.33 13.60
N ARG A 50 21.08 -5.03 13.47
CA ARG A 50 22.29 -4.30 13.93
C ARG A 50 22.49 -4.40 15.45
N THR A 51 21.41 -4.38 16.22
CA THR A 51 21.46 -4.44 17.69
C THR A 51 21.73 -5.85 18.22
N LYS A 52 21.18 -6.88 17.58
CA LYS A 52 21.33 -8.29 17.99
C LYS A 52 22.47 -9.01 17.21
N ASN A 53 23.06 -8.35 16.23
CA ASN A 53 24.11 -8.86 15.35
C ASN A 53 23.79 -10.26 14.77
N ARG A 54 22.57 -10.42 14.24
CA ARG A 54 22.10 -11.67 13.65
C ARG A 54 21.11 -11.45 12.51
N LEU A 55 20.91 -12.48 11.70
CA LEU A 55 19.79 -12.52 10.79
C LEU A 55 18.45 -12.58 11.55
N TRP A 56 17.46 -11.88 11.01
CA TRP A 56 16.11 -11.84 11.54
C TRP A 56 15.10 -11.91 10.40
N THR A 57 14.35 -13.02 10.32
CA THR A 57 13.23 -13.12 9.38
C THR A 57 12.00 -12.45 9.96
N LYS A 58 11.46 -11.45 9.26
CA LYS A 58 10.26 -10.75 9.74
C LYS A 58 9.11 -11.74 9.88
N GLY A 59 8.52 -11.76 11.06
CA GLY A 59 7.44 -12.70 11.40
C GLY A 59 7.92 -14.01 12.05
N GLU A 60 9.22 -14.21 12.29
CA GLU A 60 9.72 -15.45 12.90
C GLU A 60 9.11 -15.76 14.28
N GLU A 61 8.70 -14.73 15.04
CA GLU A 61 8.04 -14.87 16.34
C GLU A 61 6.51 -14.68 16.25
N SER A 62 6.04 -13.72 15.45
CA SER A 62 4.63 -13.32 15.39
C SER A 62 3.78 -14.11 14.39
N GLY A 63 4.39 -14.83 13.45
CA GLY A 63 3.70 -15.42 12.29
C GLY A 63 3.38 -14.43 11.17
N ASN A 64 3.53 -13.12 11.38
CA ASN A 64 3.24 -12.08 10.40
C ASN A 64 4.42 -11.90 9.44
N PHE A 65 4.56 -12.82 8.50
CA PHE A 65 5.62 -12.81 7.52
C PHE A 65 5.38 -11.76 6.43
N LEU A 66 6.48 -11.27 5.86
CA LEU A 66 6.50 -10.48 4.65
C LEU A 66 6.93 -11.37 3.49
N ASN A 67 5.95 -11.80 2.68
CA ASN A 67 6.20 -12.71 1.58
C ASN A 67 6.69 -11.94 0.36
N LEU A 68 7.88 -12.26 -0.12
CA LEU A 68 8.52 -11.60 -1.26
C LEU A 68 7.71 -11.81 -2.54
N VAL A 69 7.37 -10.71 -3.21
CA VAL A 69 6.75 -10.70 -4.54
C VAL A 69 7.78 -10.32 -5.60
N ASP A 70 8.45 -9.18 -5.41
CA ASP A 70 9.44 -8.64 -6.34
C ASP A 70 10.44 -7.77 -5.58
N LEU A 71 11.56 -7.45 -6.21
CA LEU A 71 12.57 -6.55 -5.66
C LEU A 71 13.24 -5.73 -6.76
N LYS A 72 13.57 -4.50 -6.43
CA LYS A 72 14.30 -3.58 -7.29
C LYS A 72 15.50 -3.02 -6.55
N LEU A 73 16.53 -2.77 -7.31
CA LEU A 73 17.73 -2.06 -6.86
C LEU A 73 17.67 -0.63 -7.39
N ASP A 74 18.15 0.31 -6.62
CA ASP A 74 18.21 1.71 -7.04
C ASP A 74 19.31 1.97 -8.09
N CYS A 75 19.46 3.22 -8.50
CA CYS A 75 20.31 3.58 -9.64
C CYS A 75 21.83 3.44 -9.36
N ASP A 76 22.24 3.45 -8.11
CA ASP A 76 23.65 3.33 -7.70
C ASP A 76 23.95 2.07 -6.86
N ASN A 77 23.01 1.13 -6.86
CA ASN A 77 23.11 -0.25 -6.41
C ASN A 77 23.34 -0.43 -4.90
N ASP A 78 22.87 0.47 -4.06
CA ASP A 78 23.06 0.41 -2.62
C ASP A 78 21.77 0.44 -1.78
N THR A 79 20.58 0.51 -2.43
CA THR A 79 19.28 0.51 -1.77
C THR A 79 18.32 -0.46 -2.43
N LEU A 80 17.62 -1.27 -1.64
CA LEU A 80 16.61 -2.21 -2.09
C LEU A 80 15.19 -1.68 -1.88
N LEU A 81 14.36 -1.75 -2.92
CA LEU A 81 12.92 -1.66 -2.81
C LEU A 81 12.33 -3.07 -2.96
N ILE A 82 11.70 -3.57 -1.89
CA ILE A 82 11.17 -4.93 -1.82
C ILE A 82 9.65 -4.89 -1.75
N PHE A 83 9.02 -5.49 -2.75
CA PHE A 83 7.57 -5.64 -2.81
C PHE A 83 7.15 -6.94 -2.13
N VAL A 84 6.16 -6.84 -1.23
CA VAL A 84 5.73 -7.97 -0.42
C VAL A 84 4.21 -8.10 -0.36
N ASN A 85 3.73 -9.32 -0.05
CA ASN A 85 2.40 -9.56 0.46
C ASN A 85 2.52 -9.86 1.97
N PRO A 86 2.12 -8.94 2.87
CA PRO A 86 2.17 -9.17 4.30
C PRO A 86 1.12 -10.20 4.73
N SER A 87 1.48 -11.10 5.64
CA SER A 87 0.52 -12.07 6.22
C SER A 87 -0.31 -11.48 7.38
N GLY A 88 -0.03 -10.26 7.79
CA GLY A 88 -0.67 -9.54 8.89
C GLY A 88 0.08 -8.27 9.23
N PRO A 89 -0.22 -7.64 10.37
CA PRO A 89 0.41 -6.39 10.79
C PRO A 89 1.93 -6.45 10.75
N THR A 90 2.55 -5.43 10.15
CA THR A 90 4.02 -5.39 10.01
C THR A 90 4.71 -4.92 11.28
N CYS A 91 4.13 -3.93 11.99
CA CYS A 91 4.74 -3.41 13.20
C CYS A 91 4.59 -4.37 14.40
N HIS A 92 5.57 -4.36 15.32
CA HIS A 92 5.50 -5.12 16.57
C HIS A 92 4.43 -4.59 17.54
N THR A 93 3.94 -3.36 17.33
CA THR A 93 2.83 -2.76 18.08
C THR A 93 1.46 -3.24 17.62
N GLY A 94 1.39 -4.05 16.55
CA GLY A 94 0.14 -4.51 15.95
C GLY A 94 -0.41 -3.59 14.83
N SER A 95 0.28 -2.50 14.50
CA SER A 95 -0.07 -1.65 13.36
C SER A 95 0.37 -2.27 12.04
N ASP A 96 -0.36 -1.98 10.95
CA ASP A 96 -0.04 -2.48 9.62
C ASP A 96 1.30 -1.95 9.11
N THR A 97 1.69 -0.74 9.49
CA THR A 97 2.96 -0.12 9.13
C THR A 97 3.75 0.33 10.34
N CYS A 98 5.05 0.56 10.19
CA CYS A 98 5.89 1.14 11.25
C CYS A 98 5.64 2.63 11.49
N TRP A 99 4.78 3.26 10.70
CA TRP A 99 4.34 4.67 10.86
C TRP A 99 2.95 4.79 11.47
N ASN A 100 2.39 3.67 11.95
CA ASN A 100 1.06 3.59 12.56
C ASN A 100 -0.10 3.90 11.60
N ASP A 101 0.13 3.72 10.29
CA ASP A 101 -0.88 3.85 9.25
C ASP A 101 -1.53 2.50 8.94
N SER A 102 -2.77 2.51 8.48
CA SER A 102 -3.43 1.33 7.93
C SER A 102 -2.88 1.00 6.55
N ASN A 103 -2.77 -0.30 6.23
CA ASN A 103 -2.30 -0.78 4.93
C ASN A 103 -3.46 -0.96 3.93
N LEU A 104 -4.23 0.09 3.73
CA LEU A 104 -5.29 0.12 2.73
C LEU A 104 -4.78 0.74 1.43
N ALA A 105 -5.21 0.19 0.30
CA ALA A 105 -4.94 0.81 -0.99
C ALA A 105 -5.54 2.22 -1.02
N SER A 106 -4.73 3.22 -1.31
CA SER A 106 -5.19 4.59 -1.44
C SER A 106 -5.00 5.09 -2.86
N TYR A 107 -6.10 5.41 -3.50
CA TYR A 107 -6.14 6.07 -4.81
C TYR A 107 -6.31 7.61 -4.65
N GLY A 108 -5.80 8.17 -3.55
CA GLY A 108 -5.86 9.59 -3.25
C GLY A 108 -7.29 10.09 -3.08
N PHE A 109 -7.71 11.10 -3.88
CA PHE A 109 -9.04 11.68 -3.80
C PHE A 109 -10.17 10.66 -4.04
N ILE A 110 -9.94 9.66 -4.91
CA ILE A 110 -10.97 8.63 -5.22
C ILE A 110 -11.27 7.78 -3.97
N SER A 111 -10.26 7.38 -3.21
CA SER A 111 -10.50 6.66 -1.95
C SER A 111 -11.26 7.49 -0.92
N LYS A 112 -10.95 8.79 -0.80
CA LYS A 112 -11.70 9.71 0.09
C LYS A 112 -13.14 9.88 -0.37
N LEU A 113 -13.38 9.91 -1.68
CA LEU A 113 -14.72 9.98 -2.23
C LEU A 113 -15.51 8.71 -1.92
N GLU A 114 -14.89 7.54 -2.08
CA GLU A 114 -15.49 6.24 -1.75
C GLU A 114 -15.86 6.15 -0.26
N GLU A 115 -14.94 6.52 0.64
CA GLU A 115 -15.23 6.60 2.09
C GLU A 115 -16.37 7.57 2.40
N THR A 116 -16.39 8.73 1.75
CA THR A 116 -17.45 9.73 1.95
C THR A 116 -18.80 9.19 1.51
N ILE A 117 -18.85 8.50 0.36
CA ILE A 117 -20.08 7.89 -0.14
C ILE A 117 -20.54 6.79 0.82
N SER A 118 -19.65 5.88 1.23
CA SER A 118 -19.94 4.79 2.15
C SER A 118 -20.49 5.31 3.49
N ASN A 119 -19.82 6.30 4.08
CA ASN A 119 -20.29 6.92 5.31
C ASN A 119 -21.69 7.57 5.19
N ARG A 120 -21.99 8.18 4.05
CA ARG A 120 -23.32 8.77 3.82
C ARG A 120 -24.39 7.71 3.61
N ILE A 121 -24.06 6.58 3.01
CA ILE A 121 -24.98 5.46 2.85
C ILE A 121 -25.32 4.84 4.20
N GLU A 122 -24.32 4.64 5.07
CA GLU A 122 -24.46 3.94 6.34
C GLU A 122 -25.04 4.81 7.46
N ASN A 123 -24.64 6.09 7.51
CA ASN A 123 -24.84 6.94 8.70
C ASN A 123 -25.67 8.20 8.46
N ALA A 124 -25.97 8.58 7.21
CA ALA A 124 -26.71 9.80 6.94
C ALA A 124 -28.21 9.55 6.80
N ASP A 125 -29.02 10.48 7.33
CA ASP A 125 -30.44 10.51 7.06
C ASP A 125 -30.71 10.88 5.59
N ALA A 126 -31.53 10.07 4.91
CA ALA A 126 -31.93 10.29 3.52
C ALA A 126 -32.66 11.64 3.30
N SER A 127 -33.19 12.28 4.34
CA SER A 127 -33.76 13.61 4.27
C SER A 127 -32.73 14.73 4.13
N ASN A 128 -31.50 14.49 4.61
CA ASN A 128 -30.42 15.47 4.67
C ASN A 128 -29.24 15.13 3.75
N SER A 129 -29.27 14.00 3.06
CA SER A 129 -28.21 13.56 2.16
C SER A 129 -28.78 13.05 0.84
N TYR A 130 -28.41 13.73 -0.25
CA TYR A 130 -28.76 13.29 -1.60
C TYR A 130 -28.26 11.87 -1.91
N VAL A 131 -27.00 11.57 -1.56
CA VAL A 131 -26.40 10.25 -1.75
C VAL A 131 -27.19 9.19 -1.00
N ALA A 132 -27.46 9.37 0.29
CA ALA A 132 -28.26 8.43 1.07
C ALA A 132 -29.66 8.24 0.48
N SER A 133 -30.33 9.33 0.02
CA SER A 133 -31.64 9.27 -0.62
C SER A 133 -31.62 8.49 -1.94
N LEU A 134 -30.54 8.64 -2.71
CA LEU A 134 -30.35 7.95 -3.99
C LEU A 134 -30.22 6.45 -3.78
N PHE A 135 -29.36 6.02 -2.85
CA PHE A 135 -29.18 4.60 -2.51
C PHE A 135 -30.44 3.98 -1.92
N LYS A 136 -31.18 4.70 -1.10
CA LYS A 136 -32.48 4.24 -0.57
C LYS A 136 -33.51 3.95 -1.67
N LYS A 137 -33.45 4.65 -2.80
CA LYS A 137 -34.30 4.41 -3.98
C LYS A 137 -33.90 3.18 -4.80
N GLY A 138 -32.75 2.58 -4.47
CA GLY A 138 -32.26 1.33 -5.06
C GLY A 138 -31.38 1.50 -6.29
N ILE A 139 -30.78 0.38 -6.70
CA ILE A 139 -29.74 0.33 -7.73
C ILE A 139 -30.16 0.90 -9.08
N ASN A 140 -31.44 0.70 -9.47
CA ASN A 140 -31.93 1.21 -10.74
C ASN A 140 -31.89 2.74 -10.80
N LYS A 141 -32.16 3.41 -9.65
CA LYS A 141 -32.09 4.88 -9.58
C LYS A 141 -30.65 5.38 -9.61
N VAL A 142 -29.73 4.64 -8.98
CA VAL A 142 -28.29 4.93 -9.06
C VAL A 142 -27.80 4.79 -10.50
N ALA A 143 -28.15 3.70 -11.18
CA ALA A 143 -27.76 3.45 -12.57
C ALA A 143 -28.34 4.50 -13.54
N GLN A 144 -29.60 4.90 -13.34
CA GLN A 144 -30.22 5.99 -14.11
C GLN A 144 -29.40 7.28 -13.95
N LYS A 145 -29.01 7.63 -12.70
CA LYS A 145 -28.26 8.85 -12.43
C LYS A 145 -26.85 8.83 -13.03
N VAL A 146 -26.18 7.67 -12.99
CA VAL A 146 -24.89 7.50 -13.68
C VAL A 146 -25.03 7.77 -15.19
N GLY A 147 -26.10 7.30 -15.82
CA GLY A 147 -26.34 7.55 -17.23
C GLY A 147 -26.62 9.03 -17.55
N GLU A 148 -27.39 9.72 -16.71
CA GLU A 148 -27.64 11.15 -16.83
C GLU A 148 -26.34 11.96 -16.76
N GLU A 149 -25.52 11.74 -15.72
CA GLU A 149 -24.23 12.43 -15.51
C GLU A 149 -23.22 12.13 -16.63
N ALA A 150 -23.19 10.88 -17.10
CA ALA A 150 -22.31 10.52 -18.23
C ALA A 150 -22.67 11.26 -19.53
N VAL A 151 -23.96 11.46 -19.80
CA VAL A 151 -24.40 12.25 -20.96
C VAL A 151 -24.03 13.72 -20.79
N GLU A 152 -24.19 14.29 -19.61
CA GLU A 152 -23.77 15.67 -19.32
C GLU A 152 -22.28 15.87 -19.55
N VAL A 153 -21.42 14.96 -19.06
CA VAL A 153 -19.97 15.01 -19.32
C VAL A 153 -19.64 14.96 -20.82
N VAL A 154 -20.36 14.14 -21.60
CA VAL A 154 -20.17 14.07 -23.06
C VAL A 154 -20.58 15.35 -23.75
N ILE A 155 -21.66 16.00 -23.33
CA ILE A 155 -22.13 17.27 -23.88
C ILE A 155 -21.10 18.37 -23.59
N GLU A 156 -20.74 18.53 -22.29
CA GLU A 156 -19.76 19.54 -21.84
C GLU A 156 -18.39 19.36 -22.50
N SER A 157 -17.95 18.12 -22.76
CA SER A 157 -16.67 17.88 -23.45
C SER A 157 -16.62 18.35 -24.90
N LYS A 158 -17.77 18.66 -25.51
CA LYS A 158 -17.90 19.16 -26.88
C LYS A 158 -18.08 20.66 -26.94
N ASP A 159 -18.48 21.27 -25.83
CA ASP A 159 -18.68 22.70 -25.76
C ASP A 159 -17.33 23.38 -25.55
N THR A 160 -17.01 24.33 -26.43
CA THR A 160 -15.74 25.07 -26.44
C THR A 160 -15.78 26.34 -25.59
N ASN A 161 -16.70 26.40 -24.62
CA ASN A 161 -16.81 27.54 -23.72
C ASN A 161 -15.83 27.37 -22.56
N ASP A 162 -14.73 28.11 -22.64
CA ASP A 162 -13.75 28.30 -21.55
C ASP A 162 -14.25 29.37 -20.54
N ASP A 163 -15.48 29.30 -20.05
CA ASP A 163 -16.02 30.21 -19.02
C ASP A 163 -15.91 29.58 -17.62
#